data_3d5bded62ebc1135b73a41911a000cac
#
_entry.id   3d5bded62ebc1135b73a41911a000cac
#
_cell.length_a   1.000
_cell.length_b   1.000
_cell.length_c   1.000
_cell.angle_alpha   90.00
_cell.angle_beta   90.00
_cell.angle_gamma   90.00
#
_symmetry.space_group_name_H-M   'P 1'
#
loop_
_entity.id
_entity.type
_entity.pdbx_description
1 polymer ?
#
loop_
_entity_poly.entity_id
_entity_poly.type
_entity_poly.pdbx_seq_one_letter_code
_entity_poly.pdbx_strand_id
1 'polypeptide(L)'
;GAERHAQAEAIAASLQDAGYVRIGIDHYARRDDPLAIAARSGTLHRNFQGYTTDACDTLIGFGASSIGRLPMGYVQNAVRIDAYRDAVDRAGTAIARSCRFSEQDRLRGEIIERLMCDYSVDLPEICARHDADPTALIASASGLGALEEDGLITVRDGVIAVAPGA
;
A
#
# COMPACT_ATOMS: atom_id res chain seq x y z
N GLY A 1 14.42 -17.07 7.56
CA GLY A 1 14.82 -15.67 7.52
C GLY A 1 15.94 -15.39 6.56
N ALA A 2 17.21 -15.59 6.97
CA ALA A 2 18.39 -15.12 6.22
C ALA A 2 18.52 -15.64 4.78
N GLU A 3 18.21 -16.90 4.53
CA GLU A 3 18.28 -17.46 3.18
C GLU A 3 17.28 -16.82 2.20
N ARG A 4 16.04 -16.60 2.65
CA ARG A 4 15.02 -15.90 1.81
C ARG A 4 15.39 -14.47 1.53
N HIS A 5 16.00 -13.78 2.50
CA HIS A 5 16.51 -12.43 2.30
C HIS A 5 17.64 -12.42 1.25
N ALA A 6 18.63 -13.29 1.38
CA ALA A 6 19.71 -13.42 0.41
C ALA A 6 19.20 -13.75 -1.03
N GLN A 7 18.17 -14.59 -1.15
CA GLN A 7 17.53 -14.89 -2.42
C GLN A 7 16.84 -13.66 -3.02
N ALA A 8 16.12 -12.88 -2.20
CA ALA A 8 15.45 -11.65 -2.64
C ALA A 8 16.47 -10.61 -3.13
N GLU A 9 17.59 -10.43 -2.41
CA GLU A 9 18.66 -9.53 -2.83
C GLU A 9 19.35 -9.99 -4.12
N ALA A 10 19.59 -11.29 -4.31
CA ALA A 10 20.15 -11.83 -5.55
C ALA A 10 19.20 -11.61 -6.74
N ILE A 11 17.88 -11.76 -6.55
CA ILE A 11 16.88 -11.46 -7.58
C ILE A 11 16.90 -9.96 -7.90
N ALA A 12 16.92 -9.10 -6.86
CA ALA A 12 16.96 -7.66 -7.03
C ALA A 12 18.17 -7.22 -7.84
N ALA A 13 19.36 -7.71 -7.49
CA ALA A 13 20.60 -7.42 -8.21
C ALA A 13 20.52 -7.85 -9.69
N SER A 14 20.06 -9.07 -9.95
CA SER A 14 19.94 -9.60 -11.31
C SER A 14 18.97 -8.79 -12.18
N LEU A 15 17.85 -8.33 -11.60
CA LEU A 15 16.89 -7.50 -12.32
C LEU A 15 17.41 -6.09 -12.57
N GLN A 16 18.13 -5.51 -11.61
CA GLN A 16 18.77 -4.20 -11.77
C GLN A 16 19.87 -4.22 -12.85
N ASP A 17 20.70 -5.27 -12.87
CA ASP A 17 21.71 -5.49 -13.90
C ASP A 17 21.07 -5.65 -15.30
N ALA A 18 19.87 -6.21 -15.37
CA ALA A 18 19.08 -6.30 -16.59
C ALA A 18 18.35 -4.98 -16.98
N GLY A 19 18.57 -3.89 -16.23
CA GLY A 19 18.02 -2.57 -16.50
C GLY A 19 16.63 -2.29 -15.94
N TYR A 20 16.11 -3.17 -15.07
CA TYR A 20 14.87 -2.92 -14.35
C TYR A 20 15.10 -2.01 -13.14
N VAL A 21 14.07 -1.30 -12.72
CA VAL A 21 14.04 -0.50 -11.49
C VAL A 21 13.05 -1.11 -10.52
N ARG A 22 13.38 -1.07 -9.24
CA ARG A 22 12.48 -1.54 -8.17
C ARG A 22 11.31 -0.58 -8.02
N ILE A 23 10.09 -1.13 -7.92
CA ILE A 23 8.85 -0.41 -7.70
C ILE A 23 8.27 -0.89 -6.37
N GLY A 24 8.34 -0.03 -5.36
CA GLY A 24 7.89 -0.41 -4.03
C GLY A 24 8.63 -1.66 -3.51
N ILE A 25 7.93 -2.52 -2.79
CA ILE A 25 8.54 -3.61 -2.00
C ILE A 25 9.03 -4.75 -2.87
N ASP A 26 8.25 -5.18 -3.87
CA ASP A 26 8.39 -6.48 -4.52
C ASP A 26 8.12 -6.47 -6.04
N HIS A 27 7.95 -5.30 -6.64
CA HIS A 27 7.76 -5.16 -8.08
C HIS A 27 9.01 -4.60 -8.76
N TYR A 28 9.18 -4.93 -10.04
CA TYR A 28 10.25 -4.42 -10.88
C TYR A 28 9.68 -4.07 -12.25
N ALA A 29 10.08 -2.94 -12.80
CA ALA A 29 9.61 -2.45 -14.07
C ALA A 29 10.76 -1.88 -14.90
N ARG A 30 10.61 -1.80 -16.21
CA ARG A 30 11.56 -1.10 -17.08
C ARG A 30 11.50 0.39 -16.80
N ARG A 31 12.58 1.11 -17.07
CA ARG A 31 12.67 2.56 -16.77
C ARG A 31 11.61 3.40 -17.48
N ASP A 32 11.14 2.95 -18.64
CA ASP A 32 10.13 3.57 -19.49
C ASP A 32 8.69 3.09 -19.22
N ASP A 33 8.51 2.13 -18.30
CA ASP A 33 7.22 1.63 -17.88
C ASP A 33 6.42 2.70 -17.10
N PRO A 34 5.10 2.79 -17.29
CA PRO A 34 4.24 3.72 -16.53
C PRO A 34 4.38 3.61 -15.01
N LEU A 35 4.57 2.40 -14.46
CA LEU A 35 4.80 2.22 -13.01
C LEU A 35 6.11 2.88 -12.55
N ALA A 36 7.20 2.72 -13.34
CA ALA A 36 8.48 3.32 -13.02
C ALA A 36 8.45 4.85 -13.15
N ILE A 37 7.67 5.37 -14.09
CA ILE A 37 7.45 6.82 -14.25
C ILE A 37 6.65 7.34 -13.05
N ALA A 38 5.55 6.68 -12.68
CA ALA A 38 4.72 7.06 -11.54
C ALA A 38 5.50 7.03 -10.21
N ALA A 39 6.34 6.01 -9.99
CA ALA A 39 7.19 5.93 -8.80
C ALA A 39 8.15 7.12 -8.70
N ARG A 40 8.78 7.54 -9.82
CA ARG A 40 9.68 8.70 -9.82
C ARG A 40 8.97 10.04 -9.66
N SER A 41 7.70 10.14 -10.05
CA SER A 41 6.91 11.37 -9.96
C SER A 41 6.05 11.46 -8.70
N GLY A 42 6.11 10.47 -7.79
CA GLY A 42 5.30 10.45 -6.56
C GLY A 42 3.79 10.25 -6.82
N THR A 43 3.44 9.67 -7.99
CA THR A 43 2.04 9.41 -8.38
C THR A 43 1.71 7.91 -8.42
N LEU A 44 2.57 7.09 -7.81
CA LEU A 44 2.32 5.66 -7.68
C LEU A 44 1.21 5.41 -6.65
N HIS A 45 0.31 4.51 -6.97
CA HIS A 45 -0.75 4.02 -6.09
C HIS A 45 -0.59 2.53 -5.80
N ARG A 46 -1.30 2.06 -4.77
CA ARG A 46 -1.34 0.66 -4.41
C ARG A 46 -2.76 0.23 -4.03
N ASN A 47 -3.17 -0.91 -4.54
CA ASN A 47 -4.43 -1.56 -4.20
C ASN A 47 -4.21 -3.03 -3.81
N PHE A 48 -5.27 -3.82 -3.69
CA PHE A 48 -5.17 -5.25 -3.33
C PHE A 48 -4.56 -6.13 -4.43
N GLN A 49 -4.39 -5.61 -5.65
CA GLN A 49 -3.75 -6.32 -6.75
C GLN A 49 -2.23 -6.04 -6.82
N GLY A 50 -1.78 -4.97 -6.19
CA GLY A 50 -0.39 -4.53 -6.22
C GLY A 50 -0.25 -3.04 -6.54
N TYR A 51 0.89 -2.65 -7.12
CA TYR A 51 1.16 -1.27 -7.54
C TYR A 51 0.45 -0.94 -8.85
N THR A 52 -0.04 0.29 -8.95
CA THR A 52 -0.81 0.77 -10.10
C THR A 52 -0.60 2.26 -10.34
N THR A 53 -0.84 2.70 -11.56
CA THR A 53 -0.95 4.12 -11.93
C THR A 53 -2.40 4.62 -11.90
N ASP A 54 -3.35 3.74 -11.56
CA ASP A 54 -4.76 4.08 -11.50
C ASP A 54 -5.08 4.77 -10.17
N ALA A 55 -5.55 6.00 -10.24
CA ALA A 55 -5.94 6.85 -9.12
C ALA A 55 -7.44 6.77 -8.79
N CYS A 56 -8.19 5.81 -9.36
CA CYS A 56 -9.63 5.70 -9.12
C CYS A 56 -9.93 5.35 -7.66
N ASP A 57 -10.86 6.08 -7.05
CA ASP A 57 -11.34 5.83 -5.68
C ASP A 57 -12.19 4.56 -5.54
N THR A 58 -12.66 4.04 -6.67
CA THR A 58 -13.53 2.86 -6.71
C THR A 58 -12.87 1.74 -7.48
N LEU A 59 -12.68 0.61 -6.81
CA LEU A 59 -12.21 -0.64 -7.39
C LEU A 59 -13.30 -1.70 -7.21
N ILE A 60 -13.80 -2.25 -8.32
CA ILE A 60 -14.76 -3.35 -8.29
C ILE A 60 -14.04 -4.66 -8.55
N GLY A 61 -14.06 -5.55 -7.56
CA GLY A 61 -13.45 -6.86 -7.67
C GLY A 61 -14.39 -7.90 -8.26
N PHE A 62 -13.95 -8.58 -9.31
CA PHE A 62 -14.68 -9.69 -9.91
C PHE A 62 -14.09 -11.04 -9.47
N GLY A 63 -14.98 -12.02 -9.25
CA GLY A 63 -14.60 -13.36 -8.86
C GLY A 63 -14.72 -13.64 -7.36
N ALA A 64 -14.62 -14.94 -7.02
CA ALA A 64 -14.62 -15.41 -5.63
C ALA A 64 -13.43 -14.79 -4.86
N SER A 65 -13.65 -14.47 -3.59
CA SER A 65 -12.71 -13.83 -2.67
C SER A 65 -12.23 -12.42 -3.04
N SER A 66 -12.60 -11.91 -4.19
CA SER A 66 -12.13 -10.61 -4.68
C SER A 66 -12.51 -9.47 -3.72
N ILE A 67 -11.59 -8.54 -3.53
CA ILE A 67 -11.78 -7.37 -2.67
C ILE A 67 -11.95 -6.14 -3.57
N GLY A 68 -13.04 -5.40 -3.33
CA GLY A 68 -13.30 -4.11 -3.92
C GLY A 68 -13.10 -2.98 -2.91
N ARG A 69 -12.75 -1.80 -3.38
CA ARG A 69 -12.69 -0.55 -2.62
C ARG A 69 -13.80 0.38 -3.12
N LEU A 70 -14.59 0.89 -2.21
CA LEU A 70 -15.60 1.92 -2.45
C LEU A 70 -15.24 3.17 -1.64
N PRO A 71 -15.78 4.36 -1.97
CA PRO A 71 -15.47 5.58 -1.20
C PRO A 71 -15.75 5.47 0.30
N MET A 72 -16.65 4.57 0.71
CA MET A 72 -17.04 4.39 2.11
C MET A 72 -16.40 3.17 2.80
N GLY A 73 -15.63 2.33 2.09
CA GLY A 73 -15.06 1.14 2.70
C GLY A 73 -14.63 0.07 1.72
N TYR A 74 -14.24 -1.07 2.27
CA TYR A 74 -13.94 -2.28 1.51
C TYR A 74 -15.12 -3.22 1.47
N VAL A 75 -15.25 -3.96 0.37
CA VAL A 75 -16.19 -5.06 0.18
C VAL A 75 -15.43 -6.30 -0.28
N GLN A 76 -15.86 -7.48 0.16
CA GLN A 76 -15.27 -8.75 -0.27
C GLN A 76 -16.35 -9.70 -0.73
N ASN A 77 -16.14 -10.30 -1.88
CA ASN A 77 -16.98 -11.36 -2.41
C ASN A 77 -16.84 -12.65 -1.59
N ALA A 78 -17.84 -13.51 -1.68
CA ALA A 78 -17.82 -14.84 -1.08
C ALA A 78 -16.55 -15.59 -1.50
N VAL A 79 -15.86 -16.19 -0.51
CA VAL A 79 -14.54 -16.81 -0.71
C VAL A 79 -14.66 -18.16 -1.43
N ARG A 80 -15.70 -18.95 -1.14
CA ARG A 80 -15.94 -20.24 -1.78
C ARG A 80 -16.55 -20.02 -3.15
N ILE A 81 -16.07 -20.75 -4.15
CA ILE A 81 -16.52 -20.62 -5.55
C ILE A 81 -18.01 -20.95 -5.71
N ASP A 82 -18.48 -22.02 -5.04
CA ASP A 82 -19.88 -22.41 -5.05
C ASP A 82 -20.78 -21.30 -4.45
N ALA A 83 -20.41 -20.77 -3.27
CA ALA A 83 -21.13 -19.68 -2.64
C ALA A 83 -21.12 -18.39 -3.48
N TYR A 84 -20.01 -18.10 -4.15
CA TYR A 84 -19.89 -16.96 -5.08
C TYR A 84 -20.88 -17.10 -6.24
N ARG A 85 -20.87 -18.27 -6.91
CA ARG A 85 -21.78 -18.55 -8.05
C ARG A 85 -23.25 -18.44 -7.63
N ASP A 86 -23.61 -19.11 -6.54
CA ASP A 86 -24.98 -19.10 -6.02
C ASP A 86 -25.46 -17.69 -5.65
N ALA A 87 -24.57 -16.84 -5.14
CA ALA A 87 -24.90 -15.47 -4.81
C ALA A 87 -25.08 -14.60 -6.05
N VAL A 88 -24.21 -14.72 -7.05
CA VAL A 88 -24.32 -14.01 -8.33
C VAL A 88 -25.61 -14.42 -9.05
N ASP A 89 -25.90 -15.72 -9.13
CA ASP A 89 -27.09 -16.23 -9.80
C ASP A 89 -28.40 -15.76 -9.15
N ARG A 90 -28.41 -15.60 -7.82
CA ARG A 90 -29.60 -15.14 -7.07
C ARG A 90 -29.78 -13.63 -7.03
N ALA A 91 -28.70 -12.88 -6.91
CA ALA A 91 -28.76 -11.46 -6.57
C ALA A 91 -27.92 -10.55 -7.46
N GLY A 92 -27.21 -11.09 -8.46
CA GLY A 92 -26.29 -10.33 -9.33
C GLY A 92 -25.03 -9.82 -8.62
N THR A 93 -24.87 -10.11 -7.33
CA THR A 93 -23.71 -9.70 -6.51
C THR A 93 -23.38 -10.78 -5.49
N ALA A 94 -22.10 -10.91 -5.16
CA ALA A 94 -21.63 -11.91 -4.21
C ALA A 94 -20.92 -11.30 -3.00
N ILE A 95 -21.19 -10.03 -2.68
CA ILE A 95 -20.59 -9.36 -1.51
C ILE A 95 -21.01 -10.09 -0.24
N ALA A 96 -20.03 -10.65 0.49
CA ALA A 96 -20.23 -11.43 1.71
C ALA A 96 -19.73 -10.69 2.98
N ARG A 97 -18.81 -9.75 2.80
CA ARG A 97 -18.23 -8.94 3.89
C ARG A 97 -18.05 -7.50 3.45
N SER A 98 -18.12 -6.58 4.42
CA SER A 98 -17.76 -5.18 4.21
C SER A 98 -17.09 -4.62 5.44
N CYS A 99 -16.23 -3.63 5.25
CA CYS A 99 -15.58 -2.85 6.30
C CYS A 99 -15.74 -1.37 5.95
N ARG A 100 -16.50 -0.64 6.76
CA ARG A 100 -16.69 0.79 6.56
C ARG A 100 -15.49 1.56 7.10
N PHE A 101 -15.02 2.58 6.36
CA PHE A 101 -13.97 3.47 6.81
C PHE A 101 -14.48 4.46 7.84
N SER A 102 -13.76 4.58 8.96
CA SER A 102 -13.75 5.77 9.79
C SER A 102 -12.80 6.83 9.20
N GLU A 103 -12.81 8.04 9.73
CA GLU A 103 -11.84 9.08 9.36
C GLU A 103 -10.40 8.66 9.68
N GLN A 104 -10.22 7.98 10.82
CA GLN A 104 -8.92 7.41 11.20
C GLN A 104 -8.43 6.33 10.20
N ASP A 105 -9.33 5.52 9.65
CA ASP A 105 -8.94 4.52 8.65
C ASP A 105 -8.49 5.18 7.35
N ARG A 106 -9.13 6.30 6.97
CA ARG A 106 -8.72 7.08 5.78
C ARG A 106 -7.34 7.69 5.97
N LEU A 107 -7.11 8.36 7.10
CA LEU A 107 -5.81 8.93 7.46
C LEU A 107 -4.70 7.86 7.44
N ARG A 108 -4.92 6.75 8.15
CA ARG A 108 -3.94 5.65 8.20
C ARG A 108 -3.74 4.99 6.86
N GLY A 109 -4.81 4.84 6.07
CA GLY A 109 -4.74 4.28 4.73
C GLY A 109 -3.84 5.09 3.82
N GLU A 110 -3.93 6.42 3.85
CA GLU A 110 -3.09 7.31 3.06
C GLU A 110 -1.62 7.27 3.53
N ILE A 111 -1.37 7.28 4.84
CA ILE A 111 -0.02 7.13 5.40
C ILE A 111 0.63 5.82 4.95
N ILE A 112 -0.11 4.70 5.07
CA ILE A 112 0.37 3.38 4.65
C ILE A 112 0.66 3.36 3.15
N GLU A 113 -0.21 3.94 2.34
CA GLU A 113 -0.02 4.00 0.88
C GLU A 113 1.25 4.76 0.52
N ARG A 114 1.49 5.94 1.12
CA ARG A 114 2.71 6.71 0.87
C ARG A 114 3.96 5.97 1.32
N LEU A 115 3.97 5.39 2.51
CA LEU A 115 5.10 4.56 2.96
C LEU A 115 5.38 3.38 2.03
N MET A 116 4.34 2.72 1.52
CA MET A 116 4.48 1.57 0.62
C MET A 116 4.92 1.96 -0.80
N CYS A 117 4.53 3.15 -1.28
CA CYS A 117 4.82 3.62 -2.63
C CYS A 117 6.12 4.44 -2.71
N ASP A 118 6.35 5.31 -1.72
CA ASP A 118 7.39 6.32 -1.76
C ASP A 118 8.51 6.09 -0.73
N TYR A 119 8.35 5.08 0.16
CA TYR A 119 9.23 4.84 1.31
C TYR A 119 9.39 6.04 2.24
N SER A 120 8.52 7.02 2.10
CA SER A 120 8.50 8.24 2.90
C SER A 120 7.07 8.75 3.02
N VAL A 121 6.80 9.46 4.12
CA VAL A 121 5.52 10.13 4.35
C VAL A 121 5.72 11.45 5.08
N ASP A 122 5.13 12.52 4.58
CA ASP A 122 5.02 13.82 5.24
C ASP A 122 3.73 13.83 6.08
N LEU A 123 3.87 13.58 7.39
CA LEU A 123 2.72 13.55 8.29
C LEU A 123 2.04 14.93 8.46
N PRO A 124 2.76 16.05 8.62
CA PRO A 124 2.14 17.36 8.57
C PRO A 124 1.24 17.60 7.37
N GLU A 125 1.70 17.25 6.16
CA GLU A 125 0.92 17.42 4.93
C GLU A 125 -0.34 16.54 4.92
N ILE A 126 -0.21 15.26 5.24
CA ILE A 126 -1.34 14.33 5.27
C ILE A 126 -2.32 14.72 6.39
N CYS A 127 -1.84 14.99 7.60
CA CYS A 127 -2.69 15.36 8.71
C CYS A 127 -3.49 16.65 8.44
N ALA A 128 -2.92 17.61 7.72
CA ALA A 128 -3.64 18.81 7.32
C ALA A 128 -4.84 18.52 6.40
N ARG A 129 -4.77 17.50 5.54
CA ARG A 129 -5.89 17.05 4.69
C ARG A 129 -6.99 16.34 5.47
N HIS A 130 -6.63 15.75 6.61
CA HIS A 130 -7.55 14.95 7.45
C HIS A 130 -7.97 15.65 8.75
N ASP A 131 -7.65 16.94 8.91
CA ASP A 131 -7.89 17.70 10.14
C ASP A 131 -7.37 16.98 11.41
N ALA A 132 -6.17 16.43 11.33
CA ALA A 132 -5.52 15.63 12.37
C ALA A 132 -4.24 16.30 12.89
N ASP A 133 -3.82 15.93 14.11
CA ASP A 133 -2.58 16.42 14.72
C ASP A 133 -1.42 15.43 14.48
N PRO A 134 -0.39 15.82 13.70
CA PRO A 134 0.75 14.97 13.42
C PRO A 134 1.55 14.62 14.69
N THR A 135 1.61 15.51 15.67
CA THR A 135 2.35 15.29 16.94
C THR A 135 1.66 14.20 17.76
N ALA A 136 0.33 14.28 17.89
CA ALA A 136 -0.45 13.26 18.59
C ALA A 136 -0.37 11.90 17.87
N LEU A 137 -0.35 11.92 16.54
CA LEU A 137 -0.22 10.69 15.73
C LEU A 137 1.13 10.01 15.98
N ILE A 138 2.25 10.74 15.91
CA ILE A 138 3.59 10.23 16.18
C ILE A 138 3.67 9.69 17.61
N ALA A 139 3.17 10.44 18.60
CA ALA A 139 3.17 10.02 20.00
C ALA A 139 2.35 8.73 20.24
N SER A 140 1.30 8.49 19.46
CA SER A 140 0.49 7.28 19.55
C SER A 140 1.10 6.06 18.85
N ALA A 141 2.07 6.26 17.97
CA ALA A 141 2.71 5.20 17.19
C ALA A 141 3.79 4.49 18.02
N SER A 142 3.37 3.52 18.82
CA SER A 142 4.29 2.69 19.61
C SER A 142 5.27 1.96 18.69
N GLY A 143 6.57 2.07 18.99
CA GLY A 143 7.63 1.38 18.25
C GLY A 143 8.38 2.24 17.23
N LEU A 144 7.94 3.45 16.88
CA LEU A 144 8.70 4.33 15.98
C LEU A 144 10.12 4.61 16.51
N GLY A 145 10.26 4.89 17.81
CA GLY A 145 11.58 5.13 18.42
C GLY A 145 12.52 3.93 18.31
N ALA A 146 12.01 2.72 18.52
CA ALA A 146 12.82 1.49 18.36
C ALA A 146 13.26 1.28 16.90
N LEU A 147 12.38 1.55 15.94
CA LEU A 147 12.73 1.46 14.51
C LEU A 147 13.77 2.50 14.10
N GLU A 148 13.75 3.68 14.72
CA GLU A 148 14.74 4.73 14.48
C GLU A 148 16.09 4.39 15.16
N GLU A 149 16.07 3.85 16.38
CA GLU A 149 17.26 3.35 17.08
C GLU A 149 17.92 2.17 16.31
N ASP A 150 17.13 1.31 15.71
CA ASP A 150 17.61 0.22 14.86
C ASP A 150 18.08 0.71 13.46
N GLY A 151 17.94 2.01 13.15
CA GLY A 151 18.34 2.60 11.89
C GLY A 151 17.49 2.20 10.69
N LEU A 152 16.27 1.69 10.91
CA LEU A 152 15.35 1.26 9.86
C LEU A 152 14.53 2.43 9.28
N ILE A 153 14.34 3.48 10.08
CA ILE A 153 13.64 4.70 9.66
C ILE A 153 14.38 5.94 10.18
N THR A 154 14.01 7.09 9.63
CA THR A 154 14.32 8.41 10.23
C THR A 154 13.03 9.18 10.42
N VAL A 155 12.94 9.96 11.51
CA VAL A 155 11.83 10.88 11.78
C VAL A 155 12.40 12.29 11.93
N ARG A 156 12.11 13.18 10.96
CA ARG A 156 12.58 14.57 10.97
C ARG A 156 11.46 15.52 10.56
N ASP A 157 11.17 16.50 11.39
CA ASP A 157 10.15 17.52 11.12
C ASP A 157 8.78 16.94 10.77
N GLY A 158 8.43 15.76 11.33
CA GLY A 158 7.20 15.03 11.04
C GLY A 158 7.23 14.20 9.76
N VAL A 159 8.33 14.19 9.01
CA VAL A 159 8.55 13.29 7.87
C VAL A 159 9.15 11.99 8.38
N ILE A 160 8.52 10.87 8.05
CA ILE A 160 9.05 9.52 8.29
C ILE A 160 9.60 8.99 6.97
N ALA A 161 10.85 8.55 6.95
CA ALA A 161 11.47 7.92 5.79
C ALA A 161 12.11 6.59 6.16
N VAL A 162 11.92 5.58 5.31
CA VAL A 162 12.54 4.26 5.44
C VAL A 162 14.01 4.35 5.00
N ALA A 163 14.91 3.80 5.80
CA ALA A 163 16.33 3.81 5.48
C ALA A 163 16.64 2.92 4.25
N PRO A 164 17.62 3.30 3.41
CA PRO A 164 18.05 2.44 2.32
C PRO A 164 18.53 1.07 2.83
N GLY A 165 17.92 0.00 2.35
CA GLY A 165 18.28 -1.38 2.74
C GLY A 165 17.60 -1.89 4.01
N ALA A 166 16.63 -1.14 4.55
CA ALA A 166 15.80 -1.58 5.68
C ALA A 166 14.76 -2.65 5.28
#